data_a08ba1a25b514b0c9a46b74d85673c5b
#
_entry.id   a08ba1a25b514b0c9a46b74d85673c5b
#
_cell.length_a   1.000
_cell.length_b   1.000
_cell.length_c   1.000
_cell.angle_alpha   90.00
_cell.angle_beta   90.00
_cell.angle_gamma   90.00
#
_symmetry.space_group_name_H-M   'P 1'
#
loop_
_entity.id
_entity.type
_entity.pdbx_description
1 polymer ?
#
loop_
_entity_poly.entity_id
_entity_poly.type
_entity_poly.pdbx_seq_one_letter_code
_entity_poly.pdbx_strand_id
1 'polypeptide(L)'
;MLTKLNSLIKNKDKSYINLIIFELMNDVKIKSALISVFSKDGLGPIIEELVKNEVKLYSTGGTYKFISDLGHDVTEVENITDYPSIFGGRVKTLHPKIFGGILYRRNNENDIEEKDKYKIPNIDLVIVDLYPFEETVKNGGTESEIIEKIDIGGIALIRAAAKNYNDVVCVSSVKDYTTFLNIYIKNQGVLNLDERKQFARKSFLTSSSYDQAIFNYFDLSETLSLRYGENPHQDAVFSGKINEIFTKLHGKDLSYNNLLDIDAAMDLMSEFKDDKPTFAILKHNNACGIAIRNNVKEAYESALAADPVSAFGGILISNSKINCDAAETINSLFCEVVISPDFDNEALEILKGKKNRIILKLNSYPLKNKLIRSCLNGTLIQTNDNITDSEEILTYPTNIKPDKDQIEDLLFASKISKNTKSNTIVLVKNKQLLASGTGQTSRVDALNQAIEKAEKFGFNLSGACMASDAFFPFPDCVEIAHKKGINSIIQPGGSIKDNLSIEYCDNNNLAMVFTGVRHFKH
;
A
#
# COMPACT_ATOMS: atom_id res chain seq x y z
N MET A 1 49.21 13.07 -13.30
CA MET A 1 48.48 12.18 -12.40
C MET A 1 49.36 11.59 -11.31
N LEU A 2 50.49 10.94 -11.63
CA LEU A 2 51.46 10.36 -10.68
C LEU A 2 52.09 11.37 -9.69
N THR A 3 52.30 12.61 -10.07
CA THR A 3 52.85 13.67 -9.20
C THR A 3 51.89 14.18 -8.14
N LYS A 4 50.58 14.17 -8.42
CA LYS A 4 49.52 14.47 -7.42
C LYS A 4 49.31 13.30 -6.42
N LEU A 5 49.47 12.07 -6.91
CA LEU A 5 49.40 10.86 -6.05
C LEU A 5 50.55 10.84 -5.04
N ASN A 6 51.77 11.14 -5.46
CA ASN A 6 52.94 11.17 -4.57
C ASN A 6 52.91 12.26 -3.48
N SER A 7 52.21 13.36 -3.71
CA SER A 7 52.02 14.41 -2.68
C SER A 7 50.97 14.05 -1.64
N LEU A 8 49.99 13.22 -2.00
CA LEU A 8 48.92 12.75 -1.10
C LEU A 8 49.35 11.56 -0.23
N ILE A 9 50.29 10.76 -0.71
CA ILE A 9 50.82 9.58 -0.01
C ILE A 9 51.67 9.92 1.24
N LYS A 10 52.25 11.12 1.32
CA LYS A 10 53.18 11.50 2.39
C LYS A 10 52.54 11.81 3.75
N ASN A 11 51.20 11.95 3.84
CA ASN A 11 50.57 12.41 5.09
C ASN A 11 49.17 11.80 5.39
N LYS A 12 48.80 10.63 4.88
CA LYS A 12 47.49 10.02 5.19
C LYS A 12 47.59 8.51 5.50
N ASP A 13 46.71 8.07 6.38
CA ASP A 13 46.53 6.72 6.89
C ASP A 13 46.44 5.67 5.76
N LYS A 14 47.09 4.53 5.94
CA LYS A 14 47.12 3.41 4.97
C LYS A 14 45.72 2.95 4.55
N SER A 15 44.73 3.09 5.43
CA SER A 15 43.33 2.79 5.19
C SER A 15 42.69 3.70 4.14
N TYR A 16 43.02 4.99 4.16
CA TYR A 16 42.51 5.99 3.21
C TYR A 16 43.14 5.83 1.83
N ILE A 17 44.41 5.43 1.77
CA ILE A 17 45.11 5.15 0.50
C ILE A 17 44.54 3.89 -0.15
N ASN A 18 44.25 2.84 0.63
CA ASN A 18 43.63 1.62 0.14
C ASN A 18 42.18 1.89 -0.35
N LEU A 19 41.44 2.80 0.30
CA LEU A 19 40.10 3.20 -0.15
C LEU A 19 40.16 3.91 -1.51
N ILE A 20 41.08 4.86 -1.68
CA ILE A 20 41.28 5.58 -2.96
C ILE A 20 41.73 4.64 -4.08
N ILE A 21 42.64 3.71 -3.78
CA ILE A 21 43.10 2.69 -4.74
C ILE A 21 41.93 1.77 -5.11
N PHE A 22 41.13 1.36 -4.15
CA PHE A 22 39.93 0.55 -4.37
C PHE A 22 38.87 1.29 -5.21
N GLU A 23 38.65 2.59 -4.96
CA GLU A 23 37.76 3.44 -5.75
C GLU A 23 38.27 3.58 -7.19
N LEU A 24 39.57 3.87 -7.39
CA LEU A 24 40.18 4.03 -8.74
C LEU A 24 40.27 2.71 -9.52
N MET A 25 40.38 1.57 -8.86
CA MET A 25 40.39 0.25 -9.51
C MET A 25 39.00 -0.21 -9.97
N ASN A 26 37.95 0.42 -9.48
CA ASN A 26 36.56 0.11 -9.86
C ASN A 26 35.95 1.10 -10.86
N ASP A 27 36.74 2.04 -11.40
CA ASP A 27 36.28 2.98 -12.41
C ASP A 27 36.18 2.30 -13.78
N VAL A 28 35.08 2.50 -14.50
CA VAL A 28 34.89 1.98 -15.85
C VAL A 28 34.98 3.12 -16.87
N LYS A 29 35.96 3.03 -17.75
CA LYS A 29 36.02 3.86 -18.96
C LYS A 29 35.18 3.23 -20.05
N ILE A 30 34.19 3.95 -20.54
CA ILE A 30 33.32 3.51 -21.63
C ILE A 30 34.13 3.57 -22.94
N LYS A 31 34.30 2.41 -23.59
CA LYS A 31 34.99 2.23 -24.90
C LYS A 31 34.05 1.65 -25.94
N SER A 32 32.93 1.12 -25.54
CA SER A 32 31.92 0.50 -26.39
C SER A 32 30.53 0.71 -25.86
N ALA A 33 29.57 0.94 -26.75
CA ALA A 33 28.18 1.19 -26.38
C ALA A 33 27.22 0.42 -27.29
N LEU A 34 26.25 -0.27 -26.70
CA LEU A 34 25.08 -0.82 -27.37
C LEU A 34 23.90 0.14 -27.19
N ILE A 35 23.37 0.66 -28.29
CA ILE A 35 22.28 1.64 -28.29
C ILE A 35 21.10 1.07 -29.09
N SER A 36 19.97 0.85 -28.42
CA SER A 36 18.75 0.34 -29.03
C SER A 36 17.54 0.98 -28.36
N VAL A 37 17.03 2.06 -28.97
CA VAL A 37 15.99 2.89 -28.39
C VAL A 37 14.79 3.05 -29.33
N PHE A 38 13.59 3.14 -28.74
CA PHE A 38 12.37 3.48 -29.46
C PHE A 38 12.34 4.97 -29.80
N SER A 39 12.47 5.85 -28.78
CA SER A 39 12.55 7.30 -28.99
C SER A 39 14.00 7.74 -29.27
N LYS A 40 14.16 8.66 -30.22
CA LYS A 40 15.44 9.29 -30.56
C LYS A 40 15.62 10.66 -29.90
N ASP A 41 14.63 11.09 -29.10
CA ASP A 41 14.63 12.39 -28.45
C ASP A 41 15.80 12.50 -27.47
N GLY A 42 16.62 13.53 -27.63
CA GLY A 42 17.78 13.78 -26.78
C GLY A 42 18.96 12.81 -26.96
N LEU A 43 18.89 11.85 -27.90
CA LEU A 43 19.96 10.87 -28.12
C LEU A 43 21.15 11.47 -28.87
N GLY A 44 20.95 12.40 -29.80
CA GLY A 44 21.99 12.99 -30.64
C GLY A 44 23.20 13.51 -29.85
N PRO A 45 23.04 14.38 -28.86
CA PRO A 45 24.16 14.89 -28.04
C PRO A 45 24.95 13.79 -27.33
N ILE A 46 24.33 12.67 -26.95
CA ILE A 46 25.05 11.53 -26.36
C ILE A 46 25.91 10.84 -27.40
N ILE A 47 25.37 10.59 -28.60
CA ILE A 47 26.11 9.98 -29.71
C ILE A 47 27.34 10.83 -30.08
N GLU A 48 27.16 12.14 -30.25
CA GLU A 48 28.24 13.07 -30.55
C GLU A 48 29.37 12.98 -29.52
N GLU A 49 29.04 12.96 -28.23
CA GLU A 49 30.06 12.91 -27.19
C GLU A 49 30.72 11.53 -27.07
N LEU A 50 29.97 10.43 -27.34
CA LEU A 50 30.55 9.08 -27.43
C LEU A 50 31.52 8.95 -28.59
N VAL A 51 31.17 9.44 -29.77
CA VAL A 51 32.01 9.42 -30.97
C VAL A 51 33.27 10.27 -30.77
N LYS A 52 33.15 11.46 -30.21
CA LYS A 52 34.29 12.33 -29.87
C LYS A 52 35.29 11.65 -28.93
N ASN A 53 34.85 10.73 -28.10
CA ASN A 53 35.68 9.94 -27.20
C ASN A 53 36.06 8.56 -27.79
N GLU A 54 35.93 8.38 -29.12
CA GLU A 54 36.28 7.16 -29.86
C GLU A 54 35.60 5.88 -29.33
N VAL A 55 34.35 6.02 -28.79
CA VAL A 55 33.56 4.87 -28.32
C VAL A 55 33.02 4.10 -29.51
N LYS A 56 33.25 2.79 -29.54
CA LYS A 56 32.71 1.90 -30.57
C LYS A 56 31.21 1.72 -30.39
N LEU A 57 30.42 2.06 -31.41
CA LEU A 57 28.97 2.00 -31.35
C LEU A 57 28.43 0.71 -31.96
N TYR A 58 27.52 0.08 -31.26
CA TYR A 58 26.71 -1.06 -31.70
C TYR A 58 25.24 -0.68 -31.67
N SER A 59 24.48 -1.04 -32.69
CA SER A 59 23.07 -0.71 -32.74
C SER A 59 22.28 -1.67 -33.63
N THR A 60 20.94 -1.54 -33.61
CA THR A 60 20.03 -2.37 -34.42
C THR A 60 18.86 -1.53 -34.95
N GLY A 61 18.36 -1.93 -36.13
CA GLY A 61 17.11 -1.41 -36.71
C GLY A 61 17.07 0.12 -36.88
N GLY A 62 16.00 0.75 -36.39
CA GLY A 62 15.81 2.20 -36.54
C GLY A 62 16.84 3.07 -35.81
N THR A 63 17.47 2.57 -34.75
CA THR A 63 18.52 3.29 -34.03
C THR A 63 19.84 3.22 -34.80
N TYR A 64 20.16 2.09 -35.42
CA TYR A 64 21.29 1.97 -36.34
C TYR A 64 21.18 3.00 -37.48
N LYS A 65 20.01 3.04 -38.14
CA LYS A 65 19.76 4.00 -39.21
C LYS A 65 19.93 5.44 -38.74
N PHE A 66 19.38 5.79 -37.59
CA PHE A 66 19.48 7.13 -37.01
C PHE A 66 20.97 7.55 -36.80
N ILE A 67 21.79 6.68 -36.21
CA ILE A 67 23.22 6.96 -35.99
C ILE A 67 23.99 7.10 -37.33
N SER A 68 23.69 6.22 -38.28
CA SER A 68 24.29 6.26 -39.63
C SER A 68 23.87 7.52 -40.39
N ASP A 69 22.61 7.96 -40.28
CA ASP A 69 22.11 9.19 -40.92
C ASP A 69 22.74 10.46 -40.31
N LEU A 70 23.23 10.40 -39.05
CA LEU A 70 24.08 11.46 -38.46
C LEU A 70 25.51 11.47 -38.98
N GLY A 71 25.90 10.51 -39.84
CA GLY A 71 27.23 10.40 -40.42
C GLY A 71 28.26 9.72 -39.53
N HIS A 72 27.86 9.00 -38.49
CA HIS A 72 28.75 8.31 -37.57
C HIS A 72 28.88 6.82 -37.89
N ASP A 73 30.08 6.28 -37.66
CA ASP A 73 30.36 4.85 -37.82
C ASP A 73 29.68 4.05 -36.70
N VAL A 74 28.90 3.05 -37.09
CA VAL A 74 28.14 2.18 -36.18
C VAL A 74 28.09 0.76 -36.75
N THR A 75 28.32 -0.23 -35.89
CA THR A 75 28.24 -1.65 -36.27
C THR A 75 26.85 -2.17 -36.00
N GLU A 76 26.19 -2.75 -36.99
CA GLU A 76 24.90 -3.39 -36.81
C GLU A 76 25.05 -4.69 -36.01
N VAL A 77 24.08 -4.96 -35.12
CA VAL A 77 24.10 -6.15 -34.22
C VAL A 77 24.12 -7.45 -35.03
N GLU A 78 23.43 -7.50 -36.14
CA GLU A 78 23.40 -8.64 -37.07
C GLU A 78 24.80 -9.01 -37.57
N ASN A 79 25.69 -8.05 -37.78
CA ASN A 79 27.10 -8.27 -38.16
C ASN A 79 27.95 -8.81 -37.00
N ILE A 80 27.54 -8.63 -35.77
CA ILE A 80 28.21 -9.20 -34.59
C ILE A 80 27.77 -10.63 -34.35
N THR A 81 26.47 -10.86 -34.50
CA THR A 81 25.82 -12.14 -34.16
C THR A 81 26.00 -13.17 -35.29
N ASP A 82 26.24 -12.73 -36.52
CA ASP A 82 26.14 -13.51 -37.75
C ASP A 82 24.75 -14.15 -37.93
N TYR A 83 23.71 -13.48 -37.38
CA TYR A 83 22.35 -13.97 -37.38
C TYR A 83 21.36 -12.85 -37.76
N PRO A 84 20.45 -13.09 -38.71
CA PRO A 84 19.53 -12.06 -39.16
C PRO A 84 18.46 -11.76 -38.09
N SER A 85 17.90 -10.55 -38.17
CA SER A 85 16.67 -10.24 -37.42
C SER A 85 15.50 -11.06 -37.96
N ILE A 86 14.85 -11.84 -37.12
CA ILE A 86 13.76 -12.73 -37.50
C ILE A 86 12.45 -12.39 -36.79
N PHE A 87 11.33 -12.97 -37.26
CA PHE A 87 9.98 -12.78 -36.74
C PHE A 87 9.57 -11.30 -36.68
N GLY A 88 9.83 -10.55 -37.78
CA GLY A 88 9.51 -9.12 -37.82
C GLY A 88 10.29 -8.25 -36.84
N GLY A 89 11.43 -8.76 -36.35
CA GLY A 89 12.31 -8.02 -35.44
C GLY A 89 12.10 -8.36 -33.95
N ARG A 90 11.25 -9.32 -33.61
CA ARG A 90 11.06 -9.78 -32.22
C ARG A 90 12.32 -10.45 -31.64
N VAL A 91 13.19 -11.00 -32.51
CA VAL A 91 14.47 -11.60 -32.13
C VAL A 91 15.60 -10.91 -32.90
N LYS A 92 16.37 -10.06 -32.23
CA LYS A 92 17.50 -9.32 -32.73
C LYS A 92 18.71 -9.41 -31.82
N THR A 93 18.51 -8.92 -30.58
CA THR A 93 19.55 -8.75 -29.55
C THR A 93 19.65 -9.94 -28.62
N LEU A 94 18.67 -10.85 -28.62
CA LEU A 94 18.64 -12.06 -27.76
C LEU A 94 19.63 -13.11 -28.27
N HIS A 95 20.92 -12.81 -28.15
CA HIS A 95 21.99 -13.66 -28.69
C HIS A 95 23.15 -13.76 -27.69
N PRO A 96 23.83 -14.92 -27.53
CA PRO A 96 24.94 -15.12 -26.59
C PRO A 96 26.08 -14.12 -26.77
N LYS A 97 26.42 -13.70 -27.99
CA LYS A 97 27.47 -12.71 -28.24
C LYS A 97 27.14 -11.33 -27.66
N ILE A 98 25.85 -10.93 -27.67
CA ILE A 98 25.40 -9.65 -27.10
C ILE A 98 25.32 -9.74 -25.57
N PHE A 99 24.63 -10.74 -25.04
CA PHE A 99 24.50 -10.92 -23.60
C PHE A 99 25.83 -11.27 -22.93
N GLY A 100 26.68 -12.02 -23.58
CA GLY A 100 28.04 -12.29 -23.15
C GLY A 100 28.88 -11.01 -23.03
N GLY A 101 28.79 -10.11 -24.03
CA GLY A 101 29.46 -8.80 -23.99
C GLY A 101 29.03 -7.90 -22.83
N ILE A 102 27.79 -8.04 -22.39
CA ILE A 102 27.23 -7.31 -21.22
C ILE A 102 27.57 -8.00 -19.91
N LEU A 103 27.47 -9.34 -19.84
CA LEU A 103 27.43 -10.09 -18.58
C LEU A 103 28.76 -10.64 -18.10
N TYR A 104 29.82 -10.74 -18.98
CA TYR A 104 31.10 -11.27 -18.55
C TYR A 104 31.74 -10.37 -17.48
N ARG A 105 32.37 -10.98 -16.49
CA ARG A 105 33.05 -10.27 -15.38
C ARG A 105 34.47 -9.90 -15.86
N ARG A 106 34.76 -8.59 -15.88
CA ARG A 106 36.02 -8.03 -16.41
C ARG A 106 37.27 -8.48 -15.65
N ASN A 107 37.11 -8.90 -14.39
CA ASN A 107 38.17 -9.35 -13.50
C ASN A 107 38.21 -10.87 -13.30
N ASN A 108 37.47 -11.66 -14.08
CA ASN A 108 37.42 -13.11 -13.99
C ASN A 108 38.13 -13.71 -15.21
N GLU A 109 39.24 -14.44 -14.97
CA GLU A 109 40.08 -15.01 -16.01
C GLU A 109 39.32 -15.98 -16.94
N ASN A 110 38.50 -16.86 -16.36
CA ASN A 110 37.70 -17.80 -17.12
C ASN A 110 36.72 -17.09 -18.08
N ASP A 111 36.04 -16.04 -17.59
CA ASP A 111 35.12 -15.25 -18.41
C ASP A 111 35.84 -14.56 -19.57
N ILE A 112 37.08 -14.09 -19.33
CA ILE A 112 37.92 -13.47 -20.35
C ILE A 112 38.33 -14.48 -21.41
N GLU A 113 38.78 -15.68 -21.01
CA GLU A 113 39.15 -16.77 -21.94
C GLU A 113 37.95 -17.20 -22.80
N GLU A 114 36.79 -17.37 -22.20
CA GLU A 114 35.56 -17.73 -22.93
C GLU A 114 35.12 -16.63 -23.87
N LYS A 115 35.17 -15.37 -23.44
CA LYS A 115 34.87 -14.21 -24.27
C LYS A 115 35.75 -14.16 -25.51
N ASP A 116 37.07 -14.38 -25.37
CA ASP A 116 38.03 -14.37 -26.48
C ASP A 116 37.85 -15.59 -27.40
N LYS A 117 37.66 -16.78 -26.84
CA LYS A 117 37.35 -18.01 -27.56
C LYS A 117 36.13 -17.89 -28.48
N TYR A 118 35.06 -17.27 -27.97
CA TYR A 118 33.79 -17.12 -28.71
C TYR A 118 33.68 -15.79 -29.44
N LYS A 119 34.76 -14.97 -29.47
CA LYS A 119 34.81 -13.66 -30.14
C LYS A 119 33.67 -12.73 -29.70
N ILE A 120 33.42 -12.68 -28.41
CA ILE A 120 32.37 -11.84 -27.81
C ILE A 120 32.89 -10.41 -27.69
N PRO A 121 32.19 -9.37 -28.20
CA PRO A 121 32.62 -7.98 -28.08
C PRO A 121 32.47 -7.47 -26.65
N ASN A 122 33.26 -6.46 -26.30
CA ASN A 122 32.99 -5.70 -25.07
C ASN A 122 31.76 -4.81 -25.26
N ILE A 123 30.94 -4.66 -24.22
CA ILE A 123 29.84 -3.70 -24.13
C ILE A 123 29.94 -3.03 -22.77
N ASP A 124 30.39 -1.77 -22.73
CA ASP A 124 30.60 -1.03 -21.47
C ASP A 124 29.43 -0.14 -21.12
N LEU A 125 28.61 0.23 -22.12
CA LEU A 125 27.41 1.06 -21.97
C LEU A 125 26.26 0.42 -22.75
N VAL A 126 25.11 0.37 -22.12
CA VAL A 126 23.83 -0.03 -22.73
C VAL A 126 22.84 1.13 -22.59
N ILE A 127 22.37 1.67 -23.73
CA ILE A 127 21.30 2.68 -23.78
C ILE A 127 20.10 2.04 -24.44
N VAL A 128 19.04 1.84 -23.67
CA VAL A 128 17.82 1.18 -24.13
C VAL A 128 16.61 1.86 -23.49
N ASP A 129 15.62 2.21 -24.27
CA ASP A 129 14.28 2.52 -23.77
C ASP A 129 13.29 1.43 -24.20
N LEU A 130 12.17 1.37 -23.53
CA LEU A 130 11.13 0.38 -23.80
C LEU A 130 10.05 0.94 -24.72
N TYR A 131 9.33 0.06 -25.39
CA TYR A 131 8.14 0.45 -26.14
C TYR A 131 7.09 1.11 -25.23
N PRO A 132 6.30 2.10 -25.74
CA PRO A 132 5.33 2.86 -24.95
C PRO A 132 4.05 2.06 -24.70
N PHE A 133 4.16 0.99 -23.90
CA PHE A 133 3.07 0.07 -23.57
C PHE A 133 1.88 0.80 -22.91
N GLU A 134 2.15 1.52 -21.80
CA GLU A 134 1.11 2.25 -21.05
C GLU A 134 0.39 3.31 -21.91
N GLU A 135 1.14 4.02 -22.76
CA GLU A 135 0.57 5.02 -23.66
C GLU A 135 -0.32 4.37 -24.71
N THR A 136 0.06 3.21 -25.23
CA THR A 136 -0.74 2.46 -26.21
C THR A 136 -2.05 1.97 -25.57
N VAL A 137 -2.00 1.47 -24.35
CA VAL A 137 -3.19 1.10 -23.56
C VAL A 137 -4.09 2.31 -23.33
N LYS A 138 -3.53 3.44 -22.87
CA LYS A 138 -4.27 4.68 -22.57
C LYS A 138 -4.95 5.27 -23.81
N ASN A 139 -4.32 5.15 -24.97
CA ASN A 139 -4.85 5.66 -26.24
C ASN A 139 -5.89 4.70 -26.87
N GLY A 140 -6.25 3.61 -26.21
CA GLY A 140 -7.28 2.69 -26.69
C GLY A 140 -6.83 1.82 -27.86
N GLY A 141 -5.57 1.44 -27.92
CA GLY A 141 -5.05 0.49 -28.92
C GLY A 141 -5.81 -0.84 -28.88
N THR A 142 -5.89 -1.54 -29.99
CA THR A 142 -6.43 -2.90 -30.04
C THR A 142 -5.55 -3.86 -29.21
N GLU A 143 -6.11 -4.96 -28.74
CA GLU A 143 -5.37 -5.98 -27.98
C GLU A 143 -4.09 -6.42 -28.70
N SER A 144 -4.17 -6.64 -30.02
CA SER A 144 -3.02 -7.01 -30.84
C SER A 144 -1.92 -5.92 -30.85
N GLU A 145 -2.31 -4.65 -30.96
CA GLU A 145 -1.36 -3.53 -30.93
C GLU A 145 -0.71 -3.38 -29.55
N ILE A 146 -1.48 -3.57 -28.51
CA ILE A 146 -0.97 -3.51 -27.11
C ILE A 146 0.02 -4.65 -26.84
N ILE A 147 -0.32 -5.88 -27.22
CA ILE A 147 0.56 -7.05 -27.05
C ILE A 147 1.89 -6.86 -27.82
N GLU A 148 1.87 -6.28 -29.03
CA GLU A 148 3.09 -5.98 -29.80
C GLU A 148 3.99 -4.91 -29.12
N LYS A 149 3.48 -4.17 -28.12
CA LYS A 149 4.30 -3.23 -27.33
C LYS A 149 4.93 -3.86 -26.09
N ILE A 150 4.71 -5.16 -25.84
CA ILE A 150 5.44 -5.86 -24.79
C ILE A 150 6.87 -6.11 -25.27
N ASP A 151 7.82 -5.34 -24.73
CA ASP A 151 9.22 -5.41 -25.10
C ASP A 151 9.93 -6.59 -24.42
N ILE A 152 10.44 -7.52 -25.21
CA ILE A 152 11.19 -8.68 -24.71
C ILE A 152 12.70 -8.40 -24.75
N GLY A 153 13.18 -7.84 -25.86
CA GLY A 153 14.62 -7.62 -26.09
C GLY A 153 15.18 -6.49 -25.24
N GLY A 154 14.50 -5.35 -25.22
CA GLY A 154 14.92 -4.17 -24.46
C GLY A 154 14.95 -4.43 -22.97
N ILE A 155 13.89 -5.01 -22.41
CA ILE A 155 13.83 -5.34 -20.97
C ILE A 155 14.93 -6.35 -20.57
N ALA A 156 15.22 -7.33 -21.44
CA ALA A 156 16.28 -8.30 -21.19
C ALA A 156 17.67 -7.64 -21.16
N LEU A 157 17.96 -6.70 -22.09
CA LEU A 157 19.20 -5.92 -22.12
C LEU A 157 19.34 -5.04 -20.87
N ILE A 158 18.30 -4.34 -20.48
CA ILE A 158 18.26 -3.50 -19.26
C ILE A 158 18.60 -4.34 -18.02
N ARG A 159 17.96 -5.49 -17.85
CA ARG A 159 18.21 -6.36 -16.70
C ARG A 159 19.61 -6.96 -16.69
N ALA A 160 20.14 -7.34 -17.86
CA ALA A 160 21.50 -7.87 -17.99
C ALA A 160 22.55 -6.81 -17.61
N ALA A 161 22.45 -5.61 -18.17
CA ALA A 161 23.37 -4.52 -17.90
C ALA A 161 23.28 -4.05 -16.44
N ALA A 162 22.08 -3.89 -15.89
CA ALA A 162 21.88 -3.52 -14.50
C ALA A 162 22.42 -4.58 -13.53
N LYS A 163 22.31 -5.88 -13.83
CA LYS A 163 22.91 -6.95 -13.04
C LYS A 163 24.43 -6.83 -13.00
N ASN A 164 25.06 -6.49 -14.12
CA ASN A 164 26.52 -6.37 -14.22
C ASN A 164 27.00 -4.92 -14.02
N TYR A 165 26.36 -4.15 -13.15
CA TYR A 165 26.72 -2.73 -12.90
C TYR A 165 28.16 -2.52 -12.43
N ASN A 166 28.83 -3.56 -11.95
CA ASN A 166 30.25 -3.48 -11.62
C ASN A 166 31.12 -3.15 -12.85
N ASP A 167 30.70 -3.58 -14.03
CA ASP A 167 31.47 -3.49 -15.26
C ASP A 167 30.75 -2.72 -16.39
N VAL A 168 29.43 -2.49 -16.27
CA VAL A 168 28.58 -1.93 -17.33
C VAL A 168 27.70 -0.81 -16.81
N VAL A 169 27.56 0.24 -17.61
CA VAL A 169 26.59 1.32 -17.38
C VAL A 169 25.28 0.99 -18.11
N CYS A 170 24.13 1.16 -17.46
CA CYS A 170 22.82 1.00 -18.09
C CYS A 170 22.00 2.30 -18.01
N VAL A 171 21.65 2.89 -19.14
CA VAL A 171 20.75 4.04 -19.25
C VAL A 171 19.45 3.56 -19.86
N SER A 172 18.40 3.46 -19.05
CA SER A 172 17.14 2.78 -19.40
C SER A 172 15.96 3.72 -19.64
N SER A 173 16.18 5.02 -19.69
CA SER A 173 15.12 6.02 -19.89
C SER A 173 15.68 7.30 -20.48
N VAL A 174 14.91 7.93 -21.39
CA VAL A 174 15.19 9.28 -21.92
C VAL A 174 15.33 10.31 -20.79
N LYS A 175 14.63 10.16 -19.68
CA LYS A 175 14.70 11.03 -18.48
C LYS A 175 16.11 11.07 -17.87
N ASP A 176 16.93 10.06 -18.12
CA ASP A 176 18.27 9.94 -17.56
C ASP A 176 19.38 10.44 -18.51
N TYR A 177 19.07 10.78 -19.74
CA TYR A 177 20.04 11.17 -20.75
C TYR A 177 20.88 12.39 -20.35
N THR A 178 20.23 13.44 -19.88
CA THR A 178 20.93 14.65 -19.42
C THR A 178 21.82 14.35 -18.22
N THR A 179 21.36 13.55 -17.27
CA THR A 179 22.16 13.15 -16.10
C THR A 179 23.38 12.34 -16.51
N PHE A 180 23.19 11.35 -17.40
CA PHE A 180 24.27 10.53 -17.92
C PHE A 180 25.30 11.39 -18.67
N LEU A 181 24.86 12.23 -19.60
CA LEU A 181 25.73 13.06 -20.43
C LEU A 181 26.58 14.01 -19.57
N ASN A 182 25.99 14.66 -18.58
CA ASN A 182 26.71 15.55 -17.66
C ASN A 182 27.80 14.81 -16.88
N ILE A 183 27.52 13.62 -16.36
CA ILE A 183 28.49 12.78 -15.66
C ILE A 183 29.59 12.34 -16.62
N TYR A 184 29.22 11.84 -17.80
CA TYR A 184 30.12 11.35 -18.82
C TYR A 184 31.14 12.42 -19.28
N ILE A 185 30.67 13.63 -19.58
CA ILE A 185 31.50 14.77 -19.95
C ILE A 185 32.42 15.19 -18.81
N LYS A 186 31.84 15.40 -17.62
CA LYS A 186 32.59 15.83 -16.42
C LYS A 186 33.74 14.88 -16.09
N ASN A 187 33.51 13.59 -16.22
CA ASN A 187 34.45 12.53 -15.84
C ASN A 187 35.26 12.00 -17.05
N GLN A 188 35.19 12.67 -18.21
CA GLN A 188 35.96 12.29 -19.42
C GLN A 188 35.74 10.83 -19.85
N GLY A 189 34.49 10.39 -19.84
CA GLY A 189 34.09 9.05 -20.28
C GLY A 189 34.26 7.95 -19.22
N VAL A 190 34.54 8.30 -17.99
CA VAL A 190 34.71 7.36 -16.87
C VAL A 190 33.55 7.47 -15.90
N LEU A 191 32.96 6.34 -15.50
CA LEU A 191 31.98 6.30 -14.43
C LEU A 191 32.51 5.47 -13.26
N ASN A 192 32.37 6.01 -12.04
CA ASN A 192 32.70 5.30 -10.82
C ASN A 192 31.62 4.28 -10.43
N LEU A 193 31.90 3.44 -9.45
CA LEU A 193 30.99 2.37 -9.02
C LEU A 193 29.65 2.88 -8.51
N ASP A 194 29.62 3.97 -7.75
CA ASP A 194 28.38 4.53 -7.18
C ASP A 194 27.48 5.11 -8.28
N GLU A 195 28.06 5.80 -9.26
CA GLU A 195 27.32 6.30 -10.40
C GLU A 195 26.68 5.16 -11.20
N ARG A 196 27.42 4.08 -11.45
CA ARG A 196 26.89 2.89 -12.14
C ARG A 196 25.79 2.19 -11.33
N LYS A 197 25.96 2.09 -10.01
CA LYS A 197 24.95 1.54 -9.11
C LYS A 197 23.66 2.36 -9.09
N GLN A 198 23.76 3.69 -9.17
CA GLN A 198 22.59 4.56 -9.30
C GLN A 198 21.83 4.30 -10.62
N PHE A 199 22.52 4.17 -11.74
CA PHE A 199 21.91 3.81 -13.02
C PHE A 199 21.30 2.40 -12.99
N ALA A 200 21.95 1.42 -12.37
CA ALA A 200 21.39 0.08 -12.19
C ALA A 200 20.10 0.09 -11.37
N ARG A 201 20.05 0.88 -10.27
CA ARG A 201 18.82 1.08 -9.47
C ARG A 201 17.69 1.65 -10.32
N LYS A 202 17.95 2.68 -11.13
CA LYS A 202 16.97 3.28 -12.03
C LYS A 202 16.49 2.28 -13.09
N SER A 203 17.40 1.47 -13.62
CA SER A 203 17.10 0.43 -14.59
C SER A 203 16.19 -0.67 -14.03
N PHE A 204 16.42 -1.11 -12.79
CA PHE A 204 15.51 -2.04 -12.14
C PHE A 204 14.15 -1.40 -11.80
N LEU A 205 14.11 -0.10 -11.49
CA LEU A 205 12.85 0.63 -11.34
C LEU A 205 12.06 0.67 -12.66
N THR A 206 12.73 1.00 -13.77
CA THR A 206 12.12 0.98 -15.12
C THR A 206 11.54 -0.40 -15.44
N SER A 207 12.34 -1.47 -15.23
CA SER A 207 11.91 -2.85 -15.48
C SER A 207 10.70 -3.25 -14.61
N SER A 208 10.74 -2.96 -13.31
CA SER A 208 9.66 -3.34 -12.40
C SER A 208 8.36 -2.58 -12.68
N SER A 209 8.45 -1.28 -12.99
CA SER A 209 7.27 -0.48 -13.34
C SER A 209 6.65 -0.94 -14.66
N TYR A 210 7.48 -1.32 -15.63
CA TYR A 210 7.02 -1.83 -16.91
C TYR A 210 6.29 -3.17 -16.77
N ASP A 211 6.88 -4.12 -16.03
CA ASP A 211 6.24 -5.40 -15.74
C ASP A 211 4.95 -5.23 -14.94
N GLN A 212 4.90 -4.26 -14.00
CA GLN A 212 3.69 -3.94 -13.25
C GLN A 212 2.58 -3.37 -14.15
N ALA A 213 2.94 -2.55 -15.14
CA ALA A 213 1.96 -2.03 -16.09
C ALA A 213 1.37 -3.14 -16.97
N ILE A 214 2.22 -4.09 -17.41
CA ILE A 214 1.76 -5.27 -18.16
C ILE A 214 0.87 -6.16 -17.29
N PHE A 215 1.29 -6.44 -16.05
CA PHE A 215 0.47 -7.17 -15.09
C PHE A 215 -0.90 -6.53 -14.91
N ASN A 216 -0.94 -5.22 -14.66
CA ASN A 216 -2.19 -4.48 -14.49
C ASN A 216 -3.09 -4.56 -15.74
N TYR A 217 -2.51 -4.57 -16.95
CA TYR A 217 -3.28 -4.72 -18.18
C TYR A 217 -3.97 -6.07 -18.26
N PHE A 218 -3.28 -7.15 -17.93
CA PHE A 218 -3.88 -8.49 -17.91
C PHE A 218 -4.83 -8.70 -16.73
N ASP A 219 -4.65 -7.96 -15.64
CA ASP A 219 -5.50 -8.01 -14.44
C ASP A 219 -6.69 -7.03 -14.52
N LEU A 220 -6.74 -6.18 -15.56
CA LEU A 220 -7.77 -5.15 -15.78
C LEU A 220 -9.23 -5.66 -15.94
N SER A 221 -9.44 -6.98 -16.00
CA SER A 221 -10.79 -7.55 -15.98
C SER A 221 -11.59 -7.20 -14.70
N GLU A 222 -10.94 -6.60 -13.68
CA GLU A 222 -11.53 -6.34 -12.36
C GLU A 222 -11.30 -4.89 -11.85
N THR A 223 -11.00 -3.95 -12.74
CA THR A 223 -10.93 -2.53 -12.36
C THR A 223 -12.30 -1.87 -12.53
N LEU A 224 -12.85 -1.36 -11.44
CA LEU A 224 -14.09 -0.60 -11.43
C LEU A 224 -13.77 0.90 -11.48
N SER A 225 -14.11 1.58 -12.55
CA SER A 225 -14.06 3.05 -12.60
C SER A 225 -15.14 3.60 -11.68
N LEU A 226 -14.74 4.46 -10.76
CA LEU A 226 -15.63 5.15 -9.84
C LEU A 226 -16.01 6.51 -10.43
N ARG A 227 -17.18 7.01 -10.05
CA ARG A 227 -17.68 8.28 -10.59
C ARG A 227 -16.73 9.46 -10.27
N TYR A 228 -16.09 9.44 -9.11
CA TYR A 228 -15.05 10.36 -8.62
C TYR A 228 -14.44 9.80 -7.33
N GLY A 229 -13.37 10.41 -6.83
CA GLY A 229 -12.72 10.06 -5.56
C GLY A 229 -13.50 10.54 -4.33
N GLU A 230 -12.80 10.97 -3.28
CA GLU A 230 -13.47 11.55 -2.10
C GLU A 230 -14.27 12.80 -2.48
N ASN A 231 -13.79 13.56 -3.46
CA ASN A 231 -14.40 14.78 -3.93
C ASN A 231 -14.65 14.75 -5.45
N PRO A 232 -15.64 15.50 -5.97
CA PRO A 232 -16.05 15.44 -7.38
C PRO A 232 -14.98 15.81 -8.41
N HIS A 233 -13.91 16.50 -8.02
CA HIS A 233 -12.80 16.89 -8.89
C HIS A 233 -11.66 15.86 -8.94
N GLN A 234 -11.79 14.74 -8.24
CA GLN A 234 -10.77 13.70 -8.13
C GLN A 234 -11.21 12.46 -8.92
N ASP A 235 -10.36 11.99 -9.82
CA ASP A 235 -10.56 10.70 -10.48
C ASP A 235 -10.27 9.55 -9.52
N ALA A 236 -11.00 8.44 -9.64
CA ALA A 236 -10.79 7.27 -8.83
C ALA A 236 -11.15 5.96 -9.54
N VAL A 237 -10.42 4.92 -9.17
CA VAL A 237 -10.67 3.55 -9.58
C VAL A 237 -10.57 2.63 -8.37
N PHE A 238 -11.33 1.55 -8.38
CA PHE A 238 -11.14 0.42 -7.46
C PHE A 238 -10.53 -0.73 -8.27
N SER A 239 -9.42 -1.25 -7.81
CA SER A 239 -8.76 -2.42 -8.39
C SER A 239 -8.87 -3.59 -7.42
N GLY A 240 -9.63 -4.61 -7.79
CA GLY A 240 -9.86 -5.79 -6.97
C GLY A 240 -11.17 -6.50 -7.28
N LYS A 241 -11.32 -7.71 -6.73
CA LYS A 241 -12.44 -8.63 -6.98
C LYS A 241 -13.61 -8.38 -6.05
N ILE A 242 -14.32 -7.27 -6.23
CA ILE A 242 -15.42 -6.88 -5.36
C ILE A 242 -16.54 -7.94 -5.32
N ASN A 243 -16.74 -8.68 -6.42
CA ASN A 243 -17.76 -9.72 -6.54
C ASN A 243 -17.47 -10.97 -5.68
N GLU A 244 -16.21 -11.20 -5.28
CA GLU A 244 -15.86 -12.24 -4.30
C GLU A 244 -16.32 -11.87 -2.87
N ILE A 245 -16.41 -10.56 -2.59
CA ILE A 245 -16.80 -10.02 -1.28
C ILE A 245 -18.31 -9.82 -1.19
N PHE A 246 -18.92 -9.26 -2.25
CA PHE A 246 -20.34 -8.91 -2.26
C PHE A 246 -21.05 -9.31 -3.54
N THR A 247 -22.33 -9.64 -3.41
CA THR A 247 -23.30 -9.64 -4.52
C THR A 247 -24.20 -8.41 -4.37
N LYS A 248 -24.13 -7.48 -5.33
CA LYS A 248 -25.01 -6.30 -5.35
C LYS A 248 -26.41 -6.73 -5.80
N LEU A 249 -27.39 -6.55 -4.92
CA LEU A 249 -28.79 -6.94 -5.16
C LEU A 249 -29.64 -5.76 -5.66
N HIS A 250 -29.28 -4.51 -5.34
CA HIS A 250 -30.05 -3.32 -5.70
C HIS A 250 -29.24 -2.03 -5.56
N GLY A 251 -29.75 -0.94 -6.16
CA GLY A 251 -29.32 0.43 -5.91
C GLY A 251 -28.34 1.00 -6.90
N LYS A 252 -27.91 2.24 -6.65
CA LYS A 252 -26.93 2.98 -7.45
C LYS A 252 -25.55 2.31 -7.40
N ASP A 253 -24.64 2.73 -8.28
CA ASP A 253 -23.25 2.26 -8.24
C ASP A 253 -22.52 2.76 -7.00
N LEU A 254 -21.55 1.95 -6.57
CA LEU A 254 -20.69 2.26 -5.42
C LEU A 254 -19.82 3.47 -5.75
N SER A 255 -19.69 4.38 -4.80
CA SER A 255 -18.74 5.50 -4.86
C SER A 255 -17.49 5.18 -4.06
N TYR A 256 -16.45 5.98 -4.25
CA TYR A 256 -15.22 5.91 -3.45
C TYR A 256 -15.52 5.97 -1.95
N ASN A 257 -16.33 6.95 -1.51
CA ASN A 257 -16.71 7.09 -0.11
C ASN A 257 -17.55 5.90 0.40
N ASN A 258 -18.45 5.35 -0.43
CA ASN A 258 -19.15 4.13 -0.05
C ASN A 258 -18.19 2.97 0.19
N LEU A 259 -17.18 2.79 -0.66
CA LEU A 259 -16.18 1.71 -0.50
C LEU A 259 -15.35 1.87 0.78
N LEU A 260 -14.93 3.10 1.13
CA LEU A 260 -14.22 3.36 2.39
C LEU A 260 -15.08 3.05 3.61
N ASP A 261 -16.34 3.49 3.61
CA ASP A 261 -17.27 3.24 4.72
C ASP A 261 -17.63 1.74 4.82
N ILE A 262 -17.82 1.05 3.69
CA ILE A 262 -18.05 -0.39 3.61
C ILE A 262 -16.83 -1.15 4.17
N ASP A 263 -15.62 -0.75 3.80
CA ASP A 263 -14.39 -1.35 4.28
C ASP A 263 -14.25 -1.27 5.80
N ALA A 264 -14.54 -0.10 6.37
CA ALA A 264 -14.57 0.09 7.83
C ALA A 264 -15.70 -0.73 8.51
N ALA A 265 -16.87 -0.84 7.86
CA ALA A 265 -17.98 -1.64 8.36
C ALA A 265 -17.66 -3.14 8.38
N MET A 266 -16.96 -3.61 7.33
CA MET A 266 -16.49 -4.99 7.23
C MET A 266 -15.43 -5.31 8.28
N ASP A 267 -14.44 -4.41 8.49
CA ASP A 267 -13.42 -4.58 9.53
C ASP A 267 -14.08 -4.72 10.90
N LEU A 268 -14.99 -3.79 11.26
CA LEU A 268 -15.71 -3.84 12.52
C LEU A 268 -16.55 -5.11 12.65
N MET A 269 -17.38 -5.44 11.64
CA MET A 269 -18.28 -6.59 11.72
C MET A 269 -17.53 -7.92 11.72
N SER A 270 -16.34 -8.00 11.16
CA SER A 270 -15.50 -9.21 11.21
C SER A 270 -15.15 -9.66 12.62
N GLU A 271 -15.06 -8.71 13.58
CA GLU A 271 -14.83 -8.99 15.00
C GLU A 271 -16.02 -9.66 15.69
N PHE A 272 -17.21 -9.59 15.05
CA PHE A 272 -18.49 -10.07 15.58
C PHE A 272 -19.17 -11.10 14.67
N LYS A 273 -18.46 -11.64 13.68
CA LYS A 273 -19.03 -12.53 12.64
C LYS A 273 -19.67 -13.80 13.20
N ASP A 274 -19.11 -14.32 14.32
CA ASP A 274 -19.54 -15.56 14.96
C ASP A 274 -20.39 -15.30 16.22
N ASP A 275 -20.67 -14.04 16.53
CA ASP A 275 -21.50 -13.65 17.68
C ASP A 275 -23.01 -13.81 17.38
N LYS A 276 -23.84 -13.68 18.41
CA LYS A 276 -25.32 -13.56 18.29
C LYS A 276 -25.65 -12.40 17.34
N PRO A 277 -26.91 -12.26 16.89
CA PRO A 277 -27.29 -11.19 15.97
C PRO A 277 -26.73 -9.84 16.39
N THR A 278 -25.79 -9.35 15.59
CA THR A 278 -25.09 -8.08 15.75
C THR A 278 -25.46 -7.15 14.62
N PHE A 279 -25.73 -5.91 14.96
CA PHE A 279 -26.02 -4.87 13.98
C PHE A 279 -25.15 -3.65 14.25
N ALA A 280 -24.50 -3.12 13.20
CA ALA A 280 -23.70 -1.91 13.28
C ALA A 280 -24.17 -0.86 12.25
N ILE A 281 -24.07 0.40 12.62
CA ILE A 281 -24.33 1.58 11.80
C ILE A 281 -23.06 2.42 11.80
N LEU A 282 -22.50 2.66 10.61
CA LEU A 282 -21.27 3.44 10.46
C LEU A 282 -21.51 4.66 9.57
N LYS A 283 -20.72 5.69 9.83
CA LYS A 283 -20.64 6.88 8.99
C LYS A 283 -19.24 7.47 9.08
N HIS A 284 -18.66 7.84 7.91
CA HIS A 284 -17.30 8.37 7.84
C HIS A 284 -16.28 7.47 8.56
N ASN A 285 -16.35 6.17 8.26
CA ASN A 285 -15.47 5.11 8.78
C ASN A 285 -15.55 4.84 10.28
N ASN A 286 -16.55 5.40 11.00
CA ASN A 286 -16.68 5.20 12.43
C ASN A 286 -18.09 4.72 12.80
N ALA A 287 -18.19 3.91 13.85
CA ALA A 287 -19.47 3.43 14.34
C ALA A 287 -20.28 4.56 14.97
N CYS A 288 -21.49 4.81 14.43
CA CYS A 288 -22.52 5.59 15.11
C CYS A 288 -23.22 4.76 16.19
N GLY A 289 -23.34 3.46 15.95
CA GLY A 289 -23.94 2.52 16.89
C GLY A 289 -23.62 1.09 16.51
N ILE A 290 -23.56 0.23 17.53
CA ILE A 290 -23.45 -1.22 17.38
C ILE A 290 -24.04 -1.90 18.60
N ALA A 291 -24.75 -2.99 18.41
CA ALA A 291 -25.31 -3.78 19.51
C ALA A 291 -25.45 -5.26 19.15
N ILE A 292 -25.36 -6.12 20.16
CA ILE A 292 -25.68 -7.55 20.10
C ILE A 292 -27.00 -7.79 20.82
N ARG A 293 -27.96 -8.48 20.18
CA ARG A 293 -29.24 -8.84 20.78
C ARG A 293 -29.66 -10.27 20.37
N ASN A 294 -30.85 -10.68 20.79
CA ASN A 294 -31.37 -12.01 20.47
C ASN A 294 -31.90 -12.11 19.01
N ASN A 295 -32.26 -10.98 18.43
CA ASN A 295 -32.70 -10.91 17.03
C ASN A 295 -32.18 -9.63 16.35
N VAL A 296 -32.22 -9.60 15.00
CA VAL A 296 -31.65 -8.52 14.18
C VAL A 296 -32.38 -7.19 14.37
N LYS A 297 -33.70 -7.21 14.57
CA LYS A 297 -34.49 -5.99 14.79
C LYS A 297 -34.08 -5.29 16.08
N GLU A 298 -34.04 -6.02 17.21
CA GLU A 298 -33.58 -5.47 18.48
C GLU A 298 -32.14 -4.98 18.44
N ALA A 299 -31.26 -5.71 17.71
CA ALA A 299 -29.88 -5.31 17.52
C ALA A 299 -29.79 -3.98 16.72
N TYR A 300 -30.57 -3.83 15.66
CA TYR A 300 -30.67 -2.60 14.90
C TYR A 300 -31.22 -1.42 15.75
N GLU A 301 -32.33 -1.61 16.44
CA GLU A 301 -32.94 -0.57 17.26
C GLU A 301 -31.98 -0.09 18.36
N SER A 302 -31.30 -1.03 19.02
CA SER A 302 -30.28 -0.72 20.03
C SER A 302 -29.06 -0.01 19.44
N ALA A 303 -28.60 -0.41 18.26
CA ALA A 303 -27.50 0.27 17.56
C ALA A 303 -27.91 1.69 17.17
N LEU A 304 -29.11 1.88 16.62
CA LEU A 304 -29.63 3.19 16.23
C LEU A 304 -29.75 4.15 17.40
N ALA A 305 -30.12 3.66 18.58
CA ALA A 305 -30.30 4.48 19.78
C ALA A 305 -29.01 5.21 20.21
N ALA A 306 -27.83 4.69 19.89
CA ALA A 306 -26.54 5.29 20.26
C ALA A 306 -26.31 6.67 19.62
N ASP A 307 -26.73 6.83 18.34
CA ASP A 307 -26.65 8.12 17.62
C ASP A 307 -27.61 8.14 16.42
N PRO A 308 -28.90 8.35 16.65
CA PRO A 308 -29.90 8.35 15.58
C PRO A 308 -29.73 9.51 14.59
N VAL A 309 -29.04 10.57 14.99
CA VAL A 309 -28.79 11.74 14.14
C VAL A 309 -27.70 11.44 13.11
N SER A 310 -26.57 10.91 13.57
CA SER A 310 -25.46 10.58 12.68
C SER A 310 -25.73 9.35 11.80
N ALA A 311 -26.63 8.47 12.22
CA ALA A 311 -27.04 7.28 11.46
C ALA A 311 -27.69 7.60 10.11
N PHE A 312 -28.25 8.81 9.95
CA PHE A 312 -28.84 9.26 8.70
C PHE A 312 -27.79 9.30 7.57
N GLY A 313 -28.06 8.56 6.49
CA GLY A 313 -27.16 8.42 5.34
C GLY A 313 -25.96 7.50 5.60
N GLY A 314 -25.95 6.72 6.66
CA GLY A 314 -24.88 5.79 7.00
C GLY A 314 -24.93 4.45 6.26
N ILE A 315 -23.94 3.63 6.58
CA ILE A 315 -23.82 2.22 6.17
C ILE A 315 -24.33 1.34 7.29
N LEU A 316 -25.22 0.44 6.95
CA LEU A 316 -25.82 -0.53 7.86
C LEU A 316 -25.29 -1.92 7.58
N ILE A 317 -24.81 -2.62 8.60
CA ILE A 317 -24.28 -3.97 8.45
C ILE A 317 -24.74 -4.89 9.58
N SER A 318 -25.13 -6.11 9.23
CA SER A 318 -25.44 -7.19 10.17
C SER A 318 -24.62 -8.44 9.88
N ASN A 319 -24.25 -9.17 10.96
CA ASN A 319 -23.68 -10.52 10.83
C ASN A 319 -24.75 -11.59 10.59
N SER A 320 -26.02 -11.24 10.66
CA SER A 320 -27.15 -12.17 10.59
C SER A 320 -28.13 -11.75 9.50
N LYS A 321 -28.90 -12.73 8.99
CA LYS A 321 -29.90 -12.53 7.95
C LYS A 321 -30.94 -11.48 8.36
N ILE A 322 -31.21 -10.51 7.49
CA ILE A 322 -32.24 -9.48 7.70
C ILE A 322 -33.62 -10.05 7.33
N ASN A 323 -34.50 -10.11 8.30
CA ASN A 323 -35.92 -10.53 8.16
C ASN A 323 -36.85 -9.34 7.89
N CYS A 324 -38.15 -9.63 7.65
CA CYS A 324 -39.15 -8.63 7.34
C CYS A 324 -39.30 -7.56 8.44
N ASP A 325 -39.40 -7.97 9.72
CA ASP A 325 -39.56 -7.06 10.85
C ASP A 325 -38.41 -6.06 10.98
N ALA A 326 -37.16 -6.54 10.77
CA ALA A 326 -35.99 -5.68 10.80
C ALA A 326 -35.98 -4.73 9.59
N ALA A 327 -36.34 -5.23 8.38
CA ALA A 327 -36.38 -4.43 7.16
C ALA A 327 -37.42 -3.29 7.25
N GLU A 328 -38.60 -3.52 7.84
CA GLU A 328 -39.60 -2.47 8.07
C GLU A 328 -39.04 -1.36 8.94
N THR A 329 -38.35 -1.71 10.04
CA THR A 329 -37.73 -0.73 10.92
C THR A 329 -36.59 0.03 10.25
N ILE A 330 -35.71 -0.66 9.55
CA ILE A 330 -34.62 -0.07 8.76
C ILE A 330 -35.14 0.89 7.68
N ASN A 331 -36.29 0.56 7.08
CA ASN A 331 -36.85 1.35 5.96
C ASN A 331 -37.30 2.76 6.40
N SER A 332 -37.53 2.97 7.68
CA SER A 332 -37.84 4.29 8.24
C SER A 332 -36.65 5.26 8.23
N LEU A 333 -35.41 4.74 8.23
CA LEU A 333 -34.19 5.52 8.17
C LEU A 333 -33.69 5.66 6.72
N PHE A 334 -33.28 6.87 6.33
CA PHE A 334 -32.46 7.02 5.12
C PHE A 334 -31.06 6.48 5.37
N CYS A 335 -30.66 5.46 4.62
CA CYS A 335 -29.31 4.89 4.62
C CYS A 335 -28.81 4.68 3.19
N GLU A 336 -27.51 4.81 2.98
CA GLU A 336 -26.85 4.65 1.68
C GLU A 336 -26.70 3.17 1.30
N VAL A 337 -26.27 2.34 2.25
CA VAL A 337 -25.95 0.94 2.02
C VAL A 337 -26.50 0.06 3.14
N VAL A 338 -27.01 -1.12 2.79
CA VAL A 338 -27.38 -2.19 3.73
C VAL A 338 -26.62 -3.46 3.35
N ILE A 339 -25.91 -4.04 4.31
CA ILE A 339 -25.06 -5.23 4.13
C ILE A 339 -25.53 -6.34 5.09
N SER A 340 -25.72 -7.54 4.57
CA SER A 340 -26.08 -8.71 5.38
C SER A 340 -25.63 -9.99 4.66
N PRO A 341 -25.34 -11.09 5.37
CA PRO A 341 -25.07 -12.38 4.75
C PRO A 341 -26.26 -12.90 3.93
N ASP A 342 -27.49 -12.54 4.29
CA ASP A 342 -28.69 -12.90 3.53
C ASP A 342 -29.88 -11.99 3.87
N PHE A 343 -30.93 -12.05 3.07
CA PHE A 343 -32.19 -11.31 3.24
C PHE A 343 -33.38 -12.23 3.01
N ASP A 344 -34.47 -12.09 3.79
CA ASP A 344 -35.75 -12.67 3.41
C ASP A 344 -36.28 -12.00 2.14
N ASN A 345 -37.02 -12.71 1.31
CA ASN A 345 -37.56 -12.16 0.06
C ASN A 345 -38.43 -10.92 0.29
N GLU A 346 -39.29 -10.97 1.31
CA GLU A 346 -40.14 -9.83 1.71
C GLU A 346 -39.31 -8.65 2.23
N ALA A 347 -38.28 -8.92 3.04
CA ALA A 347 -37.35 -7.92 3.53
C ALA A 347 -36.63 -7.20 2.38
N LEU A 348 -36.20 -7.99 1.38
CA LEU A 348 -35.52 -7.45 0.21
C LEU A 348 -36.42 -6.51 -0.59
N GLU A 349 -37.69 -6.87 -0.80
CA GLU A 349 -38.64 -6.01 -1.52
C GLU A 349 -38.95 -4.71 -0.74
N ILE A 350 -39.07 -4.76 0.58
CA ILE A 350 -39.22 -3.56 1.42
C ILE A 350 -38.01 -2.63 1.25
N LEU A 351 -36.79 -3.18 1.33
CA LEU A 351 -35.57 -2.38 1.25
C LEU A 351 -35.35 -1.80 -0.17
N LYS A 352 -35.71 -2.51 -1.23
CA LYS A 352 -35.70 -2.05 -2.64
C LYS A 352 -36.65 -0.89 -2.91
N GLY A 353 -37.62 -0.64 -2.05
CA GLY A 353 -38.54 0.51 -2.17
C GLY A 353 -37.83 1.86 -2.22
N LYS A 354 -36.56 1.96 -1.83
CA LYS A 354 -35.73 3.16 -2.00
C LYS A 354 -34.77 2.97 -3.18
N LYS A 355 -35.10 3.57 -4.35
CA LYS A 355 -34.42 3.39 -5.64
C LYS A 355 -32.88 3.44 -5.58
N ASN A 356 -32.32 4.34 -4.79
CA ASN A 356 -30.85 4.58 -4.74
C ASN A 356 -30.15 3.83 -3.60
N ARG A 357 -30.89 3.16 -2.70
CA ARG A 357 -30.31 2.40 -1.60
C ARG A 357 -29.53 1.21 -2.16
N ILE A 358 -28.26 1.09 -1.80
CA ILE A 358 -27.42 -0.02 -2.21
C ILE A 358 -27.66 -1.18 -1.24
N ILE A 359 -27.97 -2.35 -1.80
CA ILE A 359 -28.19 -3.58 -1.01
C ILE A 359 -27.13 -4.58 -1.43
N LEU A 360 -26.28 -5.00 -0.47
CA LEU A 360 -25.17 -5.92 -0.68
C LEU A 360 -25.38 -7.20 0.12
N LYS A 361 -25.39 -8.33 -0.58
CA LYS A 361 -25.29 -9.63 0.06
C LYS A 361 -23.81 -9.94 0.26
N LEU A 362 -23.42 -10.22 1.51
CA LEU A 362 -22.06 -10.57 1.88
C LEU A 362 -21.77 -12.02 1.46
N ASN A 363 -20.72 -12.21 0.66
CA ASN A 363 -20.25 -13.52 0.25
C ASN A 363 -19.10 -14.01 1.15
N SER A 364 -18.17 -13.11 1.49
CA SER A 364 -17.01 -13.43 2.32
C SER A 364 -16.46 -12.17 3.00
N TYR A 365 -15.69 -12.38 4.09
CA TYR A 365 -14.91 -11.31 4.69
C TYR A 365 -13.52 -11.26 4.02
N PRO A 366 -13.01 -10.08 3.63
CA PRO A 366 -11.70 -9.96 3.01
C PRO A 366 -10.59 -10.29 4.02
N LEU A 367 -9.59 -11.07 3.58
CA LEU A 367 -8.39 -11.33 4.36
C LEU A 367 -7.37 -10.22 4.12
N LYS A 368 -7.26 -9.28 5.06
CA LYS A 368 -6.28 -8.20 5.02
C LYS A 368 -5.01 -8.60 5.75
N ASN A 369 -3.95 -8.90 5.02
CA ASN A 369 -2.64 -9.21 5.61
C ASN A 369 -1.76 -7.97 5.78
N LYS A 370 -1.93 -6.97 4.89
CA LYS A 370 -1.12 -5.75 4.86
C LYS A 370 -2.01 -4.52 4.72
N LEU A 371 -1.62 -3.46 5.40
CA LEU A 371 -2.12 -2.12 5.19
C LEU A 371 -1.07 -1.32 4.39
N ILE A 372 -1.49 -0.70 3.29
CA ILE A 372 -0.65 0.09 2.39
C ILE A 372 -1.19 1.52 2.34
N ARG A 373 -0.33 2.49 2.58
CA ARG A 373 -0.69 3.91 2.56
C ARG A 373 0.37 4.72 1.84
N SER A 374 -0.03 5.62 0.95
CA SER A 374 0.88 6.64 0.40
C SER A 374 1.30 7.61 1.51
N CYS A 375 2.58 7.94 1.58
CA CYS A 375 3.12 8.85 2.58
C CYS A 375 4.32 9.59 2.00
N LEU A 376 4.29 10.92 2.05
CA LEU A 376 5.32 11.78 1.44
C LEU A 376 5.53 11.40 -0.04
N ASN A 377 6.77 11.07 -0.43
CA ASN A 377 7.13 10.58 -1.77
C ASN A 377 7.30 9.05 -1.83
N GLY A 378 6.72 8.33 -0.88
CA GLY A 378 6.86 6.88 -0.73
C GLY A 378 5.58 6.20 -0.26
N THR A 379 5.73 4.99 0.23
CA THR A 379 4.64 4.13 0.69
C THR A 379 4.98 3.54 2.06
N LEU A 380 4.07 3.67 3.01
CA LEU A 380 4.11 2.93 4.27
C LEU A 380 3.40 1.58 4.09
N ILE A 381 4.07 0.51 4.48
CA ILE A 381 3.53 -0.85 4.43
C ILE A 381 3.71 -1.46 5.82
N GLN A 382 2.62 -1.94 6.39
CA GLN A 382 2.64 -2.68 7.66
C GLN A 382 1.75 -3.91 7.58
N THR A 383 1.93 -4.85 8.50
CA THR A 383 0.96 -5.93 8.72
C THR A 383 -0.33 -5.35 9.27
N ASN A 384 -1.47 -5.93 8.88
CA ASN A 384 -2.75 -5.53 9.45
C ASN A 384 -2.84 -5.94 10.93
N ASP A 385 -3.58 -5.17 11.72
CA ASP A 385 -3.88 -5.52 13.11
C ASP A 385 -4.97 -6.59 13.15
N ASN A 386 -4.54 -7.86 13.14
CA ASN A 386 -5.43 -9.03 13.17
C ASN A 386 -5.58 -9.64 14.57
N ILE A 387 -5.07 -8.96 15.61
CA ILE A 387 -5.21 -9.42 17.00
C ILE A 387 -6.56 -8.97 17.52
N THR A 388 -7.37 -9.91 17.98
CA THR A 388 -8.62 -9.63 18.70
C THR A 388 -8.43 -9.94 20.18
N ASP A 389 -8.78 -9.00 21.05
CA ASP A 389 -8.72 -9.21 22.50
C ASP A 389 -9.70 -10.30 22.93
N SER A 390 -9.24 -11.20 23.78
CA SER A 390 -10.01 -12.29 24.33
C SER A 390 -9.82 -12.39 25.86
N GLU A 391 -10.72 -13.06 26.55
CA GLU A 391 -10.64 -13.23 28.02
C GLU A 391 -9.33 -13.90 28.46
N GLU A 392 -8.75 -14.77 27.62
CA GLU A 392 -7.53 -15.54 27.91
C GLU A 392 -6.29 -14.66 28.05
N ILE A 393 -6.24 -13.50 27.37
CA ILE A 393 -5.10 -12.58 27.44
C ILE A 393 -5.24 -11.50 28.50
N LEU A 394 -6.43 -11.39 29.14
CA LEU A 394 -6.68 -10.34 30.12
C LEU A 394 -5.85 -10.55 31.40
N THR A 395 -5.28 -9.47 31.90
CA THR A 395 -4.72 -9.39 33.24
C THR A 395 -5.55 -8.47 34.12
N TYR A 396 -5.61 -8.77 35.41
CA TYR A 396 -6.51 -8.11 36.39
C TYR A 396 -5.65 -7.42 37.45
N PRO A 397 -5.17 -6.18 37.20
CA PRO A 397 -4.26 -5.50 38.10
C PRO A 397 -4.92 -4.94 39.36
N THR A 398 -6.25 -4.77 39.39
CA THR A 398 -7.01 -4.20 40.51
C THR A 398 -7.55 -5.27 41.46
N ASN A 399 -7.84 -4.86 42.73
CA ASN A 399 -8.40 -5.72 43.75
C ASN A 399 -9.81 -6.19 43.39
N ILE A 400 -10.64 -5.29 42.84
CA ILE A 400 -11.96 -5.63 42.32
C ILE A 400 -11.79 -6.17 40.91
N LYS A 401 -12.38 -7.33 40.66
CA LYS A 401 -12.43 -7.94 39.31
C LYS A 401 -13.79 -7.71 38.70
N PRO A 402 -13.86 -7.49 37.36
CA PRO A 402 -15.16 -7.40 36.71
C PRO A 402 -15.89 -8.73 36.78
N ASP A 403 -17.19 -8.70 36.87
CA ASP A 403 -18.05 -9.87 36.74
C ASP A 403 -18.11 -10.33 35.25
N LYS A 404 -18.82 -11.43 35.01
CA LYS A 404 -18.90 -12.02 33.66
C LYS A 404 -19.55 -11.07 32.64
N ASP A 405 -20.61 -10.38 33.01
CA ASP A 405 -21.31 -9.46 32.11
C ASP A 405 -20.43 -8.24 31.79
N GLN A 406 -19.70 -7.76 32.79
CA GLN A 406 -18.71 -6.70 32.60
C GLN A 406 -17.55 -7.13 31.70
N ILE A 407 -17.03 -8.38 31.82
CA ILE A 407 -16.00 -8.89 30.93
C ILE A 407 -16.49 -8.94 29.47
N GLU A 408 -17.72 -9.42 29.25
CA GLU A 408 -18.34 -9.44 27.93
C GLU A 408 -18.48 -8.01 27.35
N ASP A 409 -18.91 -7.05 28.18
CA ASP A 409 -19.02 -5.63 27.77
C ASP A 409 -17.66 -4.98 27.52
N LEU A 410 -16.65 -5.27 28.32
CA LEU A 410 -15.27 -4.76 28.12
C LEU A 410 -14.65 -5.27 26.84
N LEU A 411 -14.78 -6.58 26.54
CA LEU A 411 -14.28 -7.16 25.28
C LEU A 411 -15.06 -6.63 24.07
N PHE A 412 -16.39 -6.45 24.20
CA PHE A 412 -17.19 -5.81 23.17
C PHE A 412 -16.73 -4.38 22.90
N ALA A 413 -16.45 -3.60 23.95
CA ALA A 413 -15.94 -2.23 23.85
C ALA A 413 -14.53 -2.18 23.24
N SER A 414 -13.64 -3.14 23.58
CA SER A 414 -12.30 -3.23 23.02
C SER A 414 -12.32 -3.48 21.51
N LYS A 415 -13.13 -4.41 21.02
CA LYS A 415 -13.33 -4.67 19.58
C LYS A 415 -13.77 -3.40 18.83
N ILE A 416 -14.62 -2.58 19.43
CA ILE A 416 -15.06 -1.30 18.84
C ILE A 416 -13.92 -0.29 18.85
N SER A 417 -13.18 -0.18 19.97
CA SER A 417 -12.07 0.79 20.08
C SER A 417 -10.96 0.51 19.07
N LYS A 418 -10.61 -0.75 18.83
CA LYS A 418 -9.69 -1.21 17.77
C LYS A 418 -10.11 -0.70 16.38
N ASN A 419 -11.41 -0.64 16.10
CA ASN A 419 -11.95 -0.24 14.81
C ASN A 419 -12.32 1.24 14.72
N THR A 420 -12.02 2.04 15.76
CA THR A 420 -12.31 3.47 15.83
C THR A 420 -11.02 4.30 15.72
N LYS A 421 -11.09 5.46 15.06
CA LYS A 421 -9.92 6.34 14.85
C LYS A 421 -9.36 6.88 16.18
N SER A 422 -8.06 6.74 16.38
CA SER A 422 -7.32 7.20 17.58
C SER A 422 -7.25 8.73 17.70
N ASN A 423 -7.13 9.32 18.93
CA ASN A 423 -7.40 8.64 20.20
C ASN A 423 -8.88 8.37 20.35
N THR A 424 -9.26 7.22 20.88
CA THR A 424 -10.65 6.89 21.10
C THR A 424 -10.92 6.39 22.52
N ILE A 425 -12.11 6.73 23.00
CA ILE A 425 -12.74 6.12 24.18
C ILE A 425 -14.12 5.62 23.76
N VAL A 426 -14.43 4.40 24.17
CA VAL A 426 -15.70 3.72 23.86
C VAL A 426 -16.42 3.42 25.16
N LEU A 427 -17.70 3.81 25.26
CA LEU A 427 -18.58 3.55 26.39
C LEU A 427 -19.64 2.52 25.99
N VAL A 428 -19.76 1.47 26.78
CA VAL A 428 -20.63 0.31 26.52
C VAL A 428 -21.40 -0.10 27.74
N LYS A 429 -22.61 -0.60 27.53
CA LYS A 429 -23.39 -1.32 28.55
C LYS A 429 -24.29 -2.35 27.87
N ASN A 430 -24.37 -3.56 28.42
CA ASN A 430 -25.19 -4.65 27.90
C ASN A 430 -24.95 -4.94 26.41
N LYS A 431 -23.68 -4.99 25.99
CA LYS A 431 -23.26 -5.20 24.60
C LYS A 431 -23.92 -4.23 23.60
N GLN A 432 -24.02 -2.99 24.03
CA GLN A 432 -24.50 -1.86 23.23
C GLN A 432 -23.53 -0.69 23.38
N LEU A 433 -23.07 -0.15 22.24
CA LEU A 433 -22.36 1.12 22.22
C LEU A 433 -23.30 2.22 22.74
N LEU A 434 -22.92 2.90 23.81
CA LEU A 434 -23.60 4.08 24.31
C LEU A 434 -23.11 5.34 23.59
N ALA A 435 -21.81 5.48 23.47
CA ALA A 435 -21.14 6.50 22.67
C ALA A 435 -19.65 6.20 22.51
N SER A 436 -19.03 6.87 21.56
CA SER A 436 -17.57 6.92 21.41
C SER A 436 -17.09 8.35 21.21
N GLY A 437 -15.94 8.67 21.81
CA GLY A 437 -15.13 9.82 21.43
C GLY A 437 -14.09 9.36 20.42
N THR A 438 -13.98 10.03 19.28
CA THR A 438 -13.27 9.53 18.10
C THR A 438 -12.30 10.55 17.57
N GLY A 439 -11.05 10.13 17.30
CA GLY A 439 -10.06 10.93 16.59
C GLY A 439 -9.60 12.19 17.34
N GLN A 440 -9.61 12.14 18.67
CA GLN A 440 -9.24 13.30 19.49
C GLN A 440 -7.74 13.38 19.73
N THR A 441 -7.23 14.60 19.95
CA THR A 441 -5.81 14.83 20.23
C THR A 441 -5.41 14.39 21.65
N SER A 442 -6.37 14.32 22.57
CA SER A 442 -6.17 13.78 23.91
C SER A 442 -7.23 12.73 24.28
N ARG A 443 -6.90 11.82 25.21
CA ARG A 443 -7.86 10.83 25.72
C ARG A 443 -8.92 11.46 26.59
N VAL A 444 -8.59 12.50 27.32
CA VAL A 444 -9.54 13.27 28.13
C VAL A 444 -10.61 13.88 27.23
N ASP A 445 -10.23 14.48 26.11
CA ASP A 445 -11.19 15.02 25.16
C ASP A 445 -12.06 13.93 24.52
N ALA A 446 -11.46 12.77 24.18
CA ALA A 446 -12.22 11.63 23.70
C ALA A 446 -13.24 11.12 24.72
N LEU A 447 -12.85 11.04 26.00
CA LEU A 447 -13.76 10.64 27.08
C LEU A 447 -14.89 11.65 27.28
N ASN A 448 -14.57 12.93 27.34
CA ASN A 448 -15.57 14.00 27.51
C ASN A 448 -16.57 14.00 26.34
N GLN A 449 -16.08 13.86 25.11
CA GLN A 449 -16.93 13.73 23.91
C GLN A 449 -17.87 12.52 24.01
N ALA A 450 -17.37 11.36 24.45
CA ALA A 450 -18.18 10.16 24.62
C ALA A 450 -19.25 10.34 25.69
N ILE A 451 -18.90 10.92 26.85
CA ILE A 451 -19.81 11.18 27.94
C ILE A 451 -20.93 12.16 27.51
N GLU A 452 -20.55 13.30 26.95
CA GLU A 452 -21.50 14.32 26.47
C GLU A 452 -22.47 13.72 25.44
N LYS A 453 -21.97 12.92 24.52
CA LYS A 453 -22.77 12.27 23.49
C LYS A 453 -23.74 11.24 24.08
N ALA A 454 -23.28 10.39 25.01
CA ALA A 454 -24.13 9.42 25.69
C ALA A 454 -25.26 10.10 26.47
N GLU A 455 -24.93 11.13 27.26
CA GLU A 455 -25.92 11.91 28.04
C GLU A 455 -26.93 12.63 27.13
N LYS A 456 -26.48 13.16 25.98
CA LYS A 456 -27.33 13.82 24.98
C LYS A 456 -28.41 12.88 24.43
N PHE A 457 -28.08 11.59 24.23
CA PHE A 457 -29.03 10.58 23.76
C PHE A 457 -29.75 9.83 24.90
N GLY A 458 -29.63 10.34 26.14
CA GLY A 458 -30.40 9.86 27.27
C GLY A 458 -29.87 8.60 27.94
N PHE A 459 -28.63 8.21 27.69
CA PHE A 459 -28.02 7.05 28.34
C PHE A 459 -27.57 7.36 29.77
N ASN A 460 -27.89 6.45 30.68
CA ASN A 460 -27.33 6.44 32.02
C ASN A 460 -26.03 5.66 32.06
N LEU A 461 -24.93 6.34 32.38
CA LEU A 461 -23.60 5.75 32.43
C LEU A 461 -23.28 4.97 33.71
N SER A 462 -24.19 4.96 34.69
CA SER A 462 -24.01 4.18 35.92
C SER A 462 -23.89 2.68 35.59
N GLY A 463 -22.77 2.07 35.99
CA GLY A 463 -22.46 0.68 35.70
C GLY A 463 -22.08 0.40 34.26
N ALA A 464 -21.74 1.43 33.46
CA ALA A 464 -21.18 1.24 32.12
C ALA A 464 -19.71 0.83 32.18
N CYS A 465 -19.21 0.28 31.06
CA CYS A 465 -17.83 -0.08 30.81
C CYS A 465 -17.16 0.94 29.90
N MET A 466 -15.85 1.17 30.07
CA MET A 466 -15.03 2.05 29.26
C MET A 466 -13.86 1.28 28.63
N ALA A 467 -13.66 1.42 27.32
CA ALA A 467 -12.47 0.93 26.62
C ALA A 467 -11.66 2.08 26.04
N SER A 468 -10.33 1.91 26.04
CA SER A 468 -9.37 2.82 25.42
C SER A 468 -8.44 2.07 24.46
N ASP A 469 -8.17 2.66 23.30
CA ASP A 469 -7.27 2.12 22.26
C ASP A 469 -5.79 2.06 22.69
N ALA A 470 -5.41 2.78 23.77
CA ALA A 470 -4.06 2.76 24.35
C ALA A 470 -4.12 3.07 25.87
N PHE A 471 -2.96 2.98 26.53
CA PHE A 471 -2.84 3.20 27.97
C PHE A 471 -3.17 4.63 28.39
N PHE A 472 -3.57 4.79 29.67
CA PHE A 472 -3.74 6.10 30.29
C PHE A 472 -2.39 6.63 30.82
N PRO A 473 -1.92 7.81 30.37
CA PRO A 473 -0.70 8.39 30.89
C PRO A 473 -0.86 8.93 32.33
N PHE A 474 -2.11 9.22 32.75
CA PHE A 474 -2.51 9.74 34.06
C PHE A 474 -3.85 9.15 34.47
N PRO A 475 -4.23 9.19 35.77
CA PRO A 475 -5.50 8.66 36.27
C PRO A 475 -6.72 9.53 35.92
N ASP A 476 -6.55 10.71 35.31
CA ASP A 476 -7.58 11.69 35.02
C ASP A 476 -8.79 11.12 34.26
N CYS A 477 -8.54 10.29 33.24
CA CYS A 477 -9.63 9.63 32.52
C CYS A 477 -10.41 8.67 33.42
N VAL A 478 -9.73 7.93 34.30
CA VAL A 478 -10.37 7.00 35.25
C VAL A 478 -11.21 7.78 36.26
N GLU A 479 -10.67 8.90 36.76
CA GLU A 479 -11.39 9.79 37.70
C GLU A 479 -12.67 10.39 37.10
N ILE A 480 -12.58 10.87 35.85
CA ILE A 480 -13.72 11.45 35.12
C ILE A 480 -14.78 10.36 34.88
N ALA A 481 -14.36 9.18 34.43
CA ALA A 481 -15.27 8.05 34.18
C ALA A 481 -16.00 7.61 35.45
N HIS A 482 -15.26 7.46 36.56
CA HIS A 482 -15.85 7.12 37.88
C HIS A 482 -16.92 8.12 38.35
N LYS A 483 -16.64 9.44 38.22
CA LYS A 483 -17.63 10.49 38.58
C LYS A 483 -18.93 10.40 37.78
N LYS A 484 -18.90 9.74 36.63
CA LYS A 484 -20.08 9.48 35.77
C LYS A 484 -20.72 8.12 36.02
N GLY A 485 -20.18 7.35 36.98
CA GLY A 485 -20.72 6.05 37.38
C GLY A 485 -20.20 4.87 36.54
N ILE A 486 -19.21 5.07 35.69
CA ILE A 486 -18.50 4.00 34.96
C ILE A 486 -17.67 3.23 35.99
N ASN A 487 -17.81 1.90 36.05
CA ASN A 487 -17.21 1.10 37.10
C ASN A 487 -16.24 0.00 36.62
N SER A 488 -16.09 -0.19 35.31
CA SER A 488 -15.14 -1.13 34.74
C SER A 488 -14.47 -0.58 33.52
N ILE A 489 -13.16 -0.89 33.38
CA ILE A 489 -12.25 -0.24 32.41
C ILE A 489 -11.36 -1.29 31.78
N ILE A 490 -11.19 -1.20 30.44
CA ILE A 490 -10.23 -2.00 29.67
C ILE A 490 -9.26 -1.09 28.92
N GLN A 491 -7.98 -1.41 29.00
CA GLN A 491 -6.90 -0.72 28.31
C GLN A 491 -5.71 -1.67 28.10
N PRO A 492 -4.73 -1.36 27.23
CA PRO A 492 -3.57 -2.23 27.03
C PRO A 492 -2.60 -2.28 28.22
N GLY A 493 -2.55 -1.28 29.10
CA GLY A 493 -1.48 -1.14 30.07
C GLY A 493 -0.14 -0.73 29.43
N GLY A 494 0.92 -0.70 30.24
CA GLY A 494 2.29 -0.39 29.78
C GLY A 494 2.71 1.06 29.99
N SER A 495 1.92 1.89 30.68
CA SER A 495 2.35 3.21 31.14
C SER A 495 3.25 3.10 32.37
N ILE A 496 4.30 3.93 32.43
CA ILE A 496 5.15 4.07 33.63
C ILE A 496 4.30 4.43 34.89
N LYS A 497 3.14 5.04 34.65
CA LYS A 497 2.23 5.51 35.70
C LYS A 497 0.96 4.66 35.85
N ASP A 498 0.91 3.46 35.31
CA ASP A 498 -0.24 2.56 35.46
C ASP A 498 -0.65 2.36 36.94
N ASN A 499 0.35 2.30 37.82
CA ASN A 499 0.11 2.18 39.27
C ASN A 499 -0.77 3.27 39.85
N LEU A 500 -0.74 4.50 39.33
CA LEU A 500 -1.61 5.60 39.79
C LEU A 500 -3.06 5.34 39.41
N SER A 501 -3.32 4.82 38.21
CA SER A 501 -4.66 4.44 37.77
C SER A 501 -5.19 3.23 38.51
N ILE A 502 -4.34 2.23 38.80
CA ILE A 502 -4.68 1.05 39.58
C ILE A 502 -5.02 1.44 41.02
N GLU A 503 -4.19 2.25 41.68
CA GLU A 503 -4.43 2.75 43.04
C GLU A 503 -5.73 3.54 43.13
N TYR A 504 -6.02 4.39 42.16
CA TYR A 504 -7.31 5.10 42.11
C TYR A 504 -8.48 4.12 42.00
N CYS A 505 -8.40 3.10 41.15
CA CYS A 505 -9.42 2.08 40.99
C CYS A 505 -9.65 1.31 42.31
N ASP A 506 -8.56 0.87 42.96
CA ASP A 506 -8.62 0.12 44.21
C ASP A 506 -9.25 0.93 45.34
N ASN A 507 -8.93 2.22 45.47
CA ASN A 507 -9.49 3.12 46.48
C ASN A 507 -10.98 3.44 46.25
N ASN A 508 -11.47 3.22 45.01
CA ASN A 508 -12.86 3.57 44.64
C ASN A 508 -13.68 2.36 44.19
N ASN A 509 -13.23 1.14 44.43
CA ASN A 509 -13.90 -0.11 44.09
C ASN A 509 -14.23 -0.24 42.58
N LEU A 510 -13.32 0.19 41.70
CA LEU A 510 -13.45 0.04 40.24
C LEU A 510 -12.65 -1.18 39.77
N ALA A 511 -13.17 -1.84 38.74
CA ALA A 511 -12.46 -2.92 38.05
C ALA A 511 -11.65 -2.39 36.87
N MET A 512 -10.37 -2.77 36.74
CA MET A 512 -9.57 -2.50 35.57
C MET A 512 -8.96 -3.80 35.04
N VAL A 513 -8.95 -3.94 33.72
CA VAL A 513 -8.29 -5.04 33.04
C VAL A 513 -7.31 -4.53 31.98
N PHE A 514 -6.22 -5.27 31.78
CA PHE A 514 -5.23 -4.98 30.75
C PHE A 514 -5.22 -6.07 29.68
N THR A 515 -5.18 -5.64 28.41
CA THR A 515 -5.07 -6.55 27.26
C THR A 515 -3.63 -6.84 26.88
N GLY A 516 -2.68 -5.96 27.24
CA GLY A 516 -1.30 -6.03 26.77
C GLY A 516 -1.11 -5.65 25.29
N VAL A 517 -2.18 -5.37 24.56
CA VAL A 517 -2.16 -5.04 23.13
C VAL A 517 -2.75 -3.65 22.88
N ARG A 518 -2.00 -2.81 22.18
CA ARG A 518 -2.43 -1.47 21.77
C ARG A 518 -3.02 -1.51 20.36
N HIS A 519 -4.16 -0.84 20.14
CA HIS A 519 -4.89 -0.82 18.88
C HIS A 519 -4.99 0.59 18.27
N PHE A 520 -3.86 1.23 17.96
CA PHE A 520 -3.89 2.54 17.28
C PHE A 520 -4.36 2.42 15.83
N LYS A 521 -5.31 3.28 15.45
CA LYS A 521 -5.83 3.43 14.08
C LYS A 521 -5.79 4.92 13.68
N HIS A 522 -4.87 5.28 12.78
CA HIS A 522 -4.69 6.67 12.29
C HIS A 522 -5.29 6.89 10.90
#